data_a39c8654c29421703ec3a144392cede8
#
_entry.id   a39c8654c29421703ec3a144392cede8
#
_cell.length_a   1.000
_cell.length_b   1.000
_cell.length_c   1.000
_cell.angle_alpha   90.00
_cell.angle_beta   90.00
_cell.angle_gamma   90.00
#
_symmetry.space_group_name_H-M   'P 1'
#
loop_
_entity.id
_entity.type
_entity.pdbx_description
1 polymer ?
#
loop_
_entity_poly.entity_id
_entity_poly.type
_entity_poly.pdbx_seq_one_letter_code
_entity_poly.pdbx_strand_id
1 'polypeptide(L)'
;MSLIVAARFTTFPAAEDAAQKLFNAGFVEEDVTLFFVNPRGQHARHHAVGDVHAGAGSLAGPKHAGMHVTLGAVVGAVVGVGIFAAFAAPILVSLIAAGVGAYIGSMVGAMLRTRDGGHAAHHWPFYEEMRASGVLVAVHVSSDNQFDAARVLREAGGAAIERASGRWQQGRWADFDPLKQPEPLNEFTERHA
;
A
#
# COMPACT_ATOMS: atom_id res chain seq x y z
N MET A 1 -19.61 -25.80 -1.34
CA MET A 1 -18.77 -24.65 -0.92
C MET A 1 -18.41 -24.91 0.52
N SER A 2 -17.16 -24.75 0.86
CA SER A 2 -16.66 -24.92 2.22
C SER A 2 -16.78 -23.62 3.01
N LEU A 3 -17.07 -23.72 4.29
CA LEU A 3 -17.04 -22.57 5.19
C LEU A 3 -15.61 -22.35 5.68
N ILE A 4 -15.14 -21.12 5.68
CA ILE A 4 -13.77 -20.75 6.02
C ILE A 4 -13.82 -19.59 7.00
N VAL A 5 -13.04 -19.70 8.07
CA VAL A 5 -12.78 -18.60 8.99
C VAL A 5 -11.33 -18.18 8.81
N ALA A 6 -11.08 -16.90 8.67
CA ALA A 6 -9.73 -16.41 8.50
C ALA A 6 -9.44 -15.19 9.39
N ALA A 7 -8.17 -15.01 9.75
CA ALA A 7 -7.70 -13.84 10.48
C ALA A 7 -6.36 -13.37 9.94
N ARG A 8 -6.13 -12.06 10.01
CA ARG A 8 -4.91 -11.42 9.54
C ARG A 8 -3.92 -11.21 10.69
N PHE A 9 -2.67 -11.56 10.44
CA PHE A 9 -1.54 -11.32 11.31
C PHE A 9 -0.52 -10.39 10.66
N THR A 10 0.26 -9.70 11.44
CA THR A 10 1.28 -8.76 10.94
C THR A 10 2.58 -9.44 10.56
N THR A 11 2.86 -10.62 11.16
CA THR A 11 4.11 -11.36 10.96
C THR A 11 3.85 -12.85 10.76
N PHE A 12 4.76 -13.55 10.09
CA PHE A 12 4.71 -15.02 9.96
C PHE A 12 4.81 -15.74 11.30
N PRO A 13 5.74 -15.41 12.21
CA PRO A 13 5.79 -16.07 13.51
C PRO A 13 4.47 -15.98 14.30
N ALA A 14 3.79 -14.83 14.28
CA ALA A 14 2.50 -14.70 14.94
C ALA A 14 1.41 -15.57 14.28
N ALA A 15 1.45 -15.72 12.97
CA ALA A 15 0.55 -16.60 12.24
C ALA A 15 0.82 -18.09 12.51
N GLU A 16 2.09 -18.48 12.62
CA GLU A 16 2.50 -19.83 12.97
C GLU A 16 2.09 -20.19 14.41
N ASP A 17 2.26 -19.28 15.36
CA ASP A 17 1.77 -19.46 16.74
C ASP A 17 0.25 -19.63 16.78
N ALA A 18 -0.47 -18.89 15.94
CA ALA A 18 -1.92 -19.02 15.84
C ALA A 18 -2.31 -20.39 15.24
N ALA A 19 -1.63 -20.85 14.21
CA ALA A 19 -1.84 -22.18 13.65
C ALA A 19 -1.59 -23.28 14.69
N GLN A 20 -0.52 -23.16 15.48
CA GLN A 20 -0.23 -24.12 16.55
C GLN A 20 -1.32 -24.15 17.61
N LYS A 21 -1.90 -23.00 17.96
CA LYS A 21 -3.06 -22.92 18.88
C LYS A 21 -4.30 -23.57 18.29
N LEU A 22 -4.53 -23.45 16.99
CA LEU A 22 -5.62 -24.16 16.29
C LEU A 22 -5.43 -25.67 16.35
N PHE A 23 -4.21 -26.18 16.11
CA PHE A 23 -3.92 -27.61 16.23
C PHE A 23 -4.13 -28.11 17.66
N ASN A 24 -3.73 -27.34 18.66
CA ASN A 24 -3.98 -27.66 20.06
C ASN A 24 -5.48 -27.62 20.44
N ALA A 25 -6.29 -26.86 19.69
CA ALA A 25 -7.74 -26.81 19.84
C ALA A 25 -8.48 -27.92 19.04
N GLY A 26 -7.75 -28.79 18.34
CA GLY A 26 -8.29 -29.96 17.66
C GLY A 26 -8.52 -29.79 16.14
N PHE A 27 -8.11 -28.69 15.55
CA PHE A 27 -8.10 -28.55 14.09
C PHE A 27 -6.94 -29.34 13.48
N VAL A 28 -7.15 -29.93 12.32
CA VAL A 28 -6.12 -30.74 11.64
C VAL A 28 -5.33 -29.89 10.63
N GLU A 29 -4.15 -30.35 10.28
CA GLU A 29 -3.24 -29.61 9.40
C GLU A 29 -3.84 -29.37 8.01
N GLU A 30 -4.63 -30.32 7.50
CA GLU A 30 -5.30 -30.21 6.21
C GLU A 30 -6.39 -29.11 6.17
N ASP A 31 -6.86 -28.69 7.33
CA ASP A 31 -7.88 -27.64 7.47
C ASP A 31 -7.29 -26.26 7.80
N VAL A 32 -5.97 -26.11 7.91
CA VAL A 32 -5.33 -24.83 8.23
C VAL A 32 -4.31 -24.46 7.16
N THR A 33 -4.39 -23.24 6.67
CA THR A 33 -3.42 -22.72 5.70
C THR A 33 -2.97 -21.31 6.06
N LEU A 34 -1.69 -21.04 5.82
CA LEU A 34 -1.08 -19.72 6.00
C LEU A 34 -0.57 -19.22 4.65
N PHE A 35 -0.89 -17.97 4.32
CA PHE A 35 -0.36 -17.34 3.13
C PHE A 35 -0.28 -15.82 3.27
N PHE A 36 0.65 -15.22 2.53
CA PHE A 36 0.81 -13.78 2.53
C PHE A 36 -0.18 -13.12 1.57
N VAL A 37 -0.89 -12.11 2.06
CA VAL A 37 -1.84 -11.34 1.28
C VAL A 37 -1.31 -9.93 1.07
N ASN A 38 -1.15 -9.54 -0.20
CA ASN A 38 -0.80 -8.20 -0.58
C ASN A 38 -1.67 -7.75 -1.76
N PRO A 39 -2.84 -7.17 -1.50
CA PRO A 39 -3.81 -6.79 -2.54
C PRO A 39 -3.26 -5.83 -3.59
N ARG A 40 -2.25 -5.06 -3.21
CA ARG A 40 -1.61 -4.07 -4.09
C ARG A 40 -0.44 -4.62 -4.89
N GLY A 41 -0.02 -5.87 -4.62
CA GLY A 41 1.19 -6.43 -5.19
C GLY A 41 2.47 -5.73 -4.70
N GLN A 42 3.58 -6.46 -4.67
CA GLN A 42 4.87 -5.91 -4.23
C GLN A 42 5.38 -4.84 -5.21
N HIS A 43 5.11 -5.00 -6.50
CA HIS A 43 5.43 -4.03 -7.54
C HIS A 43 4.53 -2.79 -7.50
N ALA A 44 3.26 -2.92 -7.14
CA ALA A 44 2.38 -1.77 -6.94
C ALA A 44 2.80 -0.90 -5.75
N ARG A 45 3.42 -1.47 -4.70
CA ARG A 45 4.01 -0.68 -3.61
C ARG A 45 5.25 0.10 -4.04
N HIS A 46 6.09 -0.47 -4.90
CA HIS A 46 7.22 0.26 -5.48
C HIS A 46 6.75 1.33 -6.46
N HIS A 47 5.74 1.06 -7.27
CA HIS A 47 5.09 2.09 -8.07
C HIS A 47 4.36 3.13 -7.21
N ALA A 48 3.69 2.73 -6.13
CA ALA A 48 3.03 3.69 -5.24
C ALA A 48 4.01 4.54 -4.41
N VAL A 49 5.18 4.00 -4.01
CA VAL A 49 6.19 4.76 -3.24
C VAL A 49 7.15 5.50 -4.17
N GLY A 50 7.55 4.91 -5.29
CA GLY A 50 8.33 5.59 -6.33
C GLY A 50 7.47 6.60 -7.09
N ASP A 51 6.26 6.23 -7.48
CA ASP A 51 5.33 7.10 -8.21
C ASP A 51 4.51 8.02 -7.31
N VAL A 52 4.35 7.77 -6.02
CA VAL A 52 3.78 8.79 -5.13
C VAL A 52 4.77 9.95 -4.92
N HIS A 53 6.06 9.69 -4.97
CA HIS A 53 7.06 10.77 -4.93
C HIS A 53 7.42 11.29 -6.34
N ALA A 54 7.38 10.45 -7.38
CA ALA A 54 7.51 10.86 -8.77
C ALA A 54 6.15 11.14 -9.43
N GLY A 55 5.10 10.47 -9.05
CA GLY A 55 3.81 10.43 -9.72
C GLY A 55 2.76 11.36 -9.17
N ALA A 56 2.92 11.95 -7.97
CA ALA A 56 2.14 13.13 -7.60
C ALA A 56 2.46 14.29 -8.56
N GLY A 57 3.65 14.24 -9.17
CA GLY A 57 4.06 15.12 -10.25
C GLY A 57 3.61 14.67 -11.64
N SER A 58 3.52 13.36 -11.91
CA SER A 58 3.22 12.81 -13.25
C SER A 58 1.74 12.48 -13.46
N LEU A 59 0.98 12.16 -12.39
CA LEU A 59 -0.48 11.94 -12.43
C LEU A 59 -1.31 13.22 -12.34
N ALA A 60 -0.77 14.29 -11.77
CA ALA A 60 -1.26 15.62 -12.05
C ALA A 60 -0.81 15.96 -13.46
N GLY A 61 -1.63 15.67 -14.45
CA GLY A 61 -1.36 15.74 -15.87
C GLY A 61 -0.38 16.84 -16.31
N PRO A 62 0.18 16.78 -17.51
CA PRO A 62 1.31 17.61 -17.96
C PRO A 62 1.12 19.13 -17.78
N LYS A 63 -0.11 19.58 -17.49
CA LYS A 63 -0.45 21.00 -17.32
C LYS A 63 0.04 21.64 -16.02
N HIS A 64 0.26 20.88 -14.94
CA HIS A 64 0.70 21.46 -13.65
C HIS A 64 2.11 21.01 -13.23
N ALA A 65 2.62 19.90 -13.75
CA ALA A 65 3.98 19.44 -13.47
C ALA A 65 5.04 20.38 -14.07
N GLY A 66 4.76 20.90 -15.26
CA GLY A 66 5.66 21.79 -15.98
C GLY A 66 5.83 23.17 -15.33
N MET A 67 4.80 23.70 -14.65
CA MET A 67 4.79 25.10 -14.25
C MET A 67 5.82 25.44 -13.16
N HIS A 68 6.03 24.59 -12.17
CA HIS A 68 7.04 24.84 -11.12
C HIS A 68 8.46 24.57 -11.61
N VAL A 69 8.65 23.57 -12.45
CA VAL A 69 9.94 23.28 -13.08
C VAL A 69 10.32 24.38 -14.06
N THR A 70 9.39 24.85 -14.87
CA THR A 70 9.61 25.96 -15.81
C THR A 70 9.84 27.28 -15.09
N LEU A 71 9.09 27.58 -14.04
CA LEU A 71 9.30 28.77 -13.22
C LEU A 71 10.69 28.74 -12.57
N GLY A 72 11.09 27.61 -11.99
CA GLY A 72 12.42 27.40 -11.43
C GLY A 72 13.53 27.58 -12.46
N ALA A 73 13.34 27.04 -13.67
CA ALA A 73 14.31 27.21 -14.76
C ALA A 73 14.44 28.66 -15.21
N VAL A 74 13.33 29.38 -15.38
CA VAL A 74 13.32 30.80 -15.77
C VAL A 74 14.01 31.66 -14.71
N VAL A 75 13.65 31.51 -13.44
CA VAL A 75 14.30 32.25 -12.33
C VAL A 75 15.78 31.91 -12.26
N GLY A 76 16.18 30.65 -12.37
CA GLY A 76 17.57 30.24 -12.37
C GLY A 76 18.37 30.82 -13.54
N ALA A 77 17.79 30.87 -14.76
CA ALA A 77 18.42 31.49 -15.92
C ALA A 77 18.65 33.01 -15.71
N VAL A 78 17.62 33.73 -15.24
CA VAL A 78 17.72 35.18 -14.98
C VAL A 78 18.77 35.50 -13.92
N VAL A 79 18.82 34.73 -12.84
CA VAL A 79 19.86 34.87 -11.81
C VAL A 79 21.25 34.61 -12.37
N GLY A 80 21.41 33.53 -13.16
CA GLY A 80 22.68 33.19 -13.81
C GLY A 80 23.19 34.30 -14.73
N VAL A 81 22.33 34.83 -15.61
CA VAL A 81 22.68 35.95 -16.48
C VAL A 81 22.98 37.20 -15.67
N GLY A 82 22.15 37.53 -14.68
CA GLY A 82 22.28 38.74 -13.88
C GLY A 82 23.62 38.84 -13.13
N ILE A 83 24.09 37.76 -12.55
CA ILE A 83 25.39 37.70 -11.86
C ILE A 83 26.52 37.99 -12.84
N PHE A 84 26.59 37.35 -14.01
CA PHE A 84 27.70 37.54 -14.94
C PHE A 84 27.61 38.84 -15.74
N ALA A 85 26.38 39.35 -15.97
CA ALA A 85 26.19 40.68 -16.57
C ALA A 85 26.71 41.80 -15.64
N ALA A 86 26.52 41.68 -14.32
CA ALA A 86 27.02 42.61 -13.35
C ALA A 86 28.58 42.72 -13.32
N PHE A 87 29.26 41.65 -13.71
CA PHE A 87 30.72 41.60 -13.86
C PHE A 87 31.20 41.94 -15.27
N ALA A 88 30.34 42.47 -16.15
CA ALA A 88 30.64 42.78 -17.55
C ALA A 88 31.29 41.60 -18.33
N ALA A 89 30.89 40.37 -18.00
CA ALA A 89 31.41 39.16 -18.61
C ALA A 89 31.01 39.06 -20.10
N PRO A 90 31.84 38.44 -20.97
CA PRO A 90 31.49 38.20 -22.36
C PRO A 90 30.14 37.50 -22.50
N ILE A 91 29.38 37.82 -23.54
CA ILE A 91 28.01 37.29 -23.77
C ILE A 91 27.95 35.76 -23.78
N LEU A 92 29.00 35.11 -24.27
CA LEU A 92 29.10 33.64 -24.30
C LEU A 92 29.13 33.05 -22.87
N VAL A 93 29.82 33.69 -21.93
CA VAL A 93 29.88 33.28 -20.52
C VAL A 93 28.52 33.45 -19.86
N SER A 94 27.84 34.56 -20.13
CA SER A 94 26.48 34.81 -19.62
C SER A 94 25.45 33.80 -20.15
N LEU A 95 25.61 33.37 -21.39
CA LEU A 95 24.73 32.33 -21.99
C LEU A 95 24.93 30.95 -21.35
N ILE A 96 26.19 30.57 -21.08
CA ILE A 96 26.50 29.33 -20.37
C ILE A 96 25.95 29.39 -18.93
N ALA A 97 26.12 30.53 -18.26
CA ALA A 97 25.61 30.77 -16.92
C ALA A 97 24.08 30.70 -16.85
N ALA A 98 23.37 31.17 -17.89
CA ALA A 98 21.93 31.01 -18.04
C ALA A 98 21.52 29.52 -18.10
N GLY A 99 22.24 28.72 -18.89
CA GLY A 99 21.97 27.28 -19.00
C GLY A 99 22.16 26.54 -17.67
N VAL A 100 23.26 26.79 -16.99
CA VAL A 100 23.55 26.19 -15.68
C VAL A 100 22.54 26.66 -14.65
N GLY A 101 22.20 27.94 -14.62
CA GLY A 101 21.19 28.49 -13.72
C GLY A 101 19.80 27.90 -13.96
N ALA A 102 19.40 27.75 -15.22
CA ALA A 102 18.15 27.11 -15.59
C ALA A 102 18.08 25.64 -15.10
N TYR A 103 19.17 24.90 -15.28
CA TYR A 103 19.26 23.52 -14.84
C TYR A 103 19.13 23.38 -13.32
N ILE A 104 19.91 24.16 -12.56
CA ILE A 104 19.83 24.15 -11.09
C ILE A 104 18.46 24.63 -10.60
N GLY A 105 17.92 25.69 -11.21
CA GLY A 105 16.61 26.22 -10.87
C GLY A 105 15.49 25.24 -11.14
N SER A 106 15.56 24.47 -12.22
CA SER A 106 14.60 23.41 -12.51
C SER A 106 14.63 22.28 -11.48
N MET A 107 15.82 21.87 -11.02
CA MET A 107 15.96 20.86 -9.96
C MET A 107 15.39 21.36 -8.62
N VAL A 108 15.69 22.61 -8.25
CA VAL A 108 15.15 23.22 -7.03
C VAL A 108 13.62 23.32 -7.12
N GLY A 109 13.08 23.76 -8.26
CA GLY A 109 11.64 23.81 -8.50
C GLY A 109 10.94 22.46 -8.39
N ALA A 110 11.59 21.41 -8.90
CA ALA A 110 11.12 20.03 -8.74
C ALA A 110 11.16 19.57 -7.27
N MET A 111 12.22 19.92 -6.54
CA MET A 111 12.43 19.52 -5.15
C MET A 111 11.49 20.22 -4.17
N LEU A 112 11.20 21.51 -4.38
CA LEU A 112 10.21 22.25 -3.60
C LEU A 112 8.82 21.64 -3.73
N ARG A 113 8.46 21.18 -4.92
CA ARG A 113 7.18 20.51 -5.15
C ARG A 113 7.06 19.16 -4.44
N THR A 114 8.13 18.38 -4.37
CA THR A 114 8.10 17.09 -3.64
C THR A 114 7.91 17.31 -2.14
N ARG A 115 8.33 18.45 -1.62
CA ARG A 115 8.16 18.81 -0.21
C ARG A 115 6.72 19.26 0.10
N ASP A 116 6.07 19.98 -0.81
CA ASP A 116 4.67 20.41 -0.65
C ASP A 116 3.67 19.28 -0.98
N GLY A 117 4.05 18.29 -1.82
CA GLY A 117 3.24 17.14 -2.15
C GLY A 117 3.09 16.10 -1.02
N GLY A 118 3.87 16.22 0.05
CA GLY A 118 3.83 15.29 1.19
C GLY A 118 2.59 15.41 2.09
N HIS A 119 1.77 16.42 1.92
CA HIS A 119 0.59 16.66 2.78
C HIS A 119 -0.76 16.55 2.05
N ALA A 120 -0.76 16.38 0.74
CA ALA A 120 -1.95 15.94 0.04
C ALA A 120 -1.98 14.41 0.05
N ALA A 121 -2.26 13.82 1.21
CA ALA A 121 -2.89 12.51 1.26
C ALA A 121 -4.22 12.68 0.52
N HIS A 122 -4.19 12.54 -0.81
CA HIS A 122 -5.43 12.29 -1.53
C HIS A 122 -5.98 11.00 -0.95
N HIS A 123 -6.93 11.13 -0.04
CA HIS A 123 -7.90 10.11 0.28
C HIS A 123 -8.59 9.76 -1.05
N TRP A 124 -8.06 8.78 -1.73
CA TRP A 124 -8.78 8.11 -2.79
C TRP A 124 -9.88 7.33 -2.09
N PRO A 125 -11.15 7.64 -2.29
CA PRO A 125 -12.24 6.92 -1.61
C PRO A 125 -12.28 5.43 -1.95
N PHE A 126 -11.53 5.00 -2.96
CA PHE A 126 -11.34 3.60 -3.34
C PHE A 126 -10.39 2.80 -2.44
N TYR A 127 -9.65 3.44 -1.52
CA TYR A 127 -8.62 2.75 -0.73
C TYR A 127 -9.07 2.35 0.68
N GLU A 128 -10.18 2.88 1.18
CA GLU A 128 -10.70 2.49 2.49
C GLU A 128 -11.29 1.08 2.53
N GLU A 129 -11.61 0.51 1.38
CA GLU A 129 -12.26 -0.79 1.26
C GLU A 129 -11.33 -1.95 0.92
N MET A 130 -10.02 -1.71 0.69
CA MET A 130 -9.11 -2.81 0.38
C MET A 130 -8.62 -3.53 1.63
N ARG A 131 -8.61 -4.86 1.52
CA ARG A 131 -8.01 -5.76 2.52
C ARG A 131 -6.59 -5.31 2.86
N ALA A 132 -6.27 -5.17 4.13
CA ALA A 132 -4.93 -4.80 4.58
C ALA A 132 -3.93 -5.94 4.31
N SER A 133 -2.69 -5.58 3.93
CA SER A 133 -1.62 -6.57 3.73
C SER A 133 -1.25 -7.26 5.03
N GLY A 134 -0.86 -8.51 4.95
CA GLY A 134 -0.42 -9.31 6.10
C GLY A 134 -0.38 -10.79 5.80
N VAL A 135 -0.12 -11.58 6.81
CA VAL A 135 -0.23 -13.04 6.76
C VAL A 135 -1.66 -13.42 7.14
N LEU A 136 -2.33 -14.15 6.27
CA LEU A 136 -3.65 -14.67 6.55
C LEU A 136 -3.52 -16.12 7.03
N VAL A 137 -4.16 -16.41 8.16
CA VAL A 137 -4.41 -17.78 8.62
C VAL A 137 -5.86 -18.08 8.29
N ALA A 138 -6.09 -19.05 7.42
CA ALA A 138 -7.42 -19.49 7.01
C ALA A 138 -7.65 -20.92 7.48
N VAL A 139 -8.83 -21.17 8.02
CA VAL A 139 -9.25 -22.46 8.61
C VAL A 139 -10.52 -22.90 7.95
N HIS A 140 -10.52 -24.11 7.40
CA HIS A 140 -11.71 -24.80 6.94
C HIS A 140 -12.52 -25.25 8.16
N VAL A 141 -13.77 -24.88 8.22
CA VAL A 141 -14.63 -25.09 9.39
C VAL A 141 -15.99 -25.63 8.99
N SER A 142 -16.68 -26.20 9.97
CA SER A 142 -18.12 -26.50 9.91
C SER A 142 -18.92 -25.38 10.58
N SER A 143 -20.23 -25.42 10.44
CA SER A 143 -21.14 -24.52 11.19
C SER A 143 -20.96 -24.62 12.71
N ASP A 144 -20.54 -25.78 13.20
CA ASP A 144 -20.50 -26.06 14.64
C ASP A 144 -19.22 -25.55 15.31
N ASN A 145 -18.08 -25.56 14.56
CA ASN A 145 -16.77 -25.18 15.10
C ASN A 145 -16.24 -23.81 14.61
N GLN A 146 -16.99 -23.10 13.76
CA GLN A 146 -16.57 -21.80 13.22
C GLN A 146 -16.25 -20.75 14.29
N PHE A 147 -17.05 -20.73 15.37
CA PHE A 147 -16.86 -19.78 16.46
C PHE A 147 -15.67 -20.16 17.36
N ASP A 148 -15.36 -21.45 17.48
CA ASP A 148 -14.17 -21.91 18.21
C ASP A 148 -12.91 -21.53 17.43
N ALA A 149 -12.89 -21.70 16.11
CA ALA A 149 -11.79 -21.23 15.27
C ALA A 149 -11.60 -19.69 15.39
N ALA A 150 -12.71 -18.94 15.31
CA ALA A 150 -12.66 -17.48 15.44
C ALA A 150 -12.15 -17.01 16.81
N ARG A 151 -12.55 -17.70 17.88
CA ARG A 151 -12.07 -17.43 19.24
C ARG A 151 -10.58 -17.67 19.35
N VAL A 152 -10.08 -18.82 18.90
CA VAL A 152 -8.65 -19.16 18.96
C VAL A 152 -7.82 -18.17 18.17
N LEU A 153 -8.26 -17.81 16.96
CA LEU A 153 -7.59 -16.81 16.14
C LEU A 153 -7.54 -15.42 16.79
N ARG A 154 -8.62 -15.02 17.47
CA ARG A 154 -8.70 -13.76 18.21
C ARG A 154 -7.77 -13.74 19.42
N GLU A 155 -7.77 -14.81 20.21
CA GLU A 155 -6.89 -14.98 21.36
C GLU A 155 -5.41 -15.06 20.96
N ALA A 156 -5.13 -15.48 19.72
CA ALA A 156 -3.80 -15.44 19.15
C ALA A 156 -3.36 -14.04 18.65
N GLY A 157 -4.24 -13.03 18.76
CA GLY A 157 -3.95 -11.67 18.30
C GLY A 157 -4.28 -11.43 16.82
N GLY A 158 -5.08 -12.28 16.21
CA GLY A 158 -5.59 -12.10 14.85
C GLY A 158 -6.50 -10.89 14.72
N ALA A 159 -6.26 -10.08 13.71
CA ALA A 159 -7.09 -8.93 13.35
C ALA A 159 -7.99 -9.26 12.16
N ALA A 160 -9.09 -8.51 12.00
CA ALA A 160 -10.01 -8.64 10.89
C ALA A 160 -10.48 -10.09 10.68
N ILE A 161 -11.05 -10.68 11.72
CA ILE A 161 -11.61 -12.04 11.65
C ILE A 161 -12.81 -12.02 10.71
N GLU A 162 -12.74 -12.88 9.71
CA GLU A 162 -13.73 -12.96 8.63
C GLU A 162 -14.27 -14.36 8.45
N ARG A 163 -15.49 -14.42 7.96
CA ARG A 163 -16.10 -15.63 7.43
C ARG A 163 -16.18 -15.56 5.91
N ALA A 164 -15.84 -16.63 5.26
CA ALA A 164 -15.96 -16.75 3.82
C ALA A 164 -16.53 -18.11 3.43
N SER A 165 -17.18 -18.14 2.28
CA SER A 165 -17.56 -19.38 1.60
C SER A 165 -16.71 -19.52 0.35
N GLY A 166 -15.97 -20.61 0.26
CA GLY A 166 -15.02 -20.81 -0.84
C GLY A 166 -14.79 -22.29 -1.13
N ARG A 167 -13.83 -22.57 -2.02
CA ARG A 167 -13.38 -23.91 -2.34
C ARG A 167 -12.12 -24.24 -1.53
N TRP A 168 -12.25 -25.24 -0.67
CA TRP A 168 -11.10 -25.80 0.04
C TRP A 168 -10.60 -27.04 -0.69
N GLN A 169 -9.34 -27.03 -1.13
CA GLN A 169 -8.75 -28.12 -1.88
C GLN A 169 -7.30 -28.30 -1.48
N GLN A 170 -6.91 -29.54 -1.18
CA GLN A 170 -5.53 -29.90 -0.82
C GLN A 170 -4.93 -29.02 0.29
N GLY A 171 -5.69 -28.76 1.34
CA GLY A 171 -5.24 -27.95 2.46
C GLY A 171 -5.13 -26.44 2.15
N ARG A 172 -5.81 -25.93 1.12
CA ARG A 172 -5.75 -24.52 0.72
C ARG A 172 -7.11 -23.96 0.35
N TRP A 173 -7.25 -22.67 0.55
CA TRP A 173 -8.34 -21.88 0.01
C TRP A 173 -8.08 -21.57 -1.48
N ALA A 174 -8.66 -22.39 -2.37
CA ALA A 174 -8.31 -22.41 -3.79
C ALA A 174 -8.83 -21.21 -4.61
N ASP A 175 -9.94 -20.61 -4.20
CA ASP A 175 -10.60 -19.48 -4.87
C ASP A 175 -10.49 -18.17 -4.08
N PHE A 176 -9.44 -18.04 -3.27
CA PHE A 176 -9.19 -16.81 -2.52
C PHE A 176 -8.96 -15.61 -3.46
N ASP A 177 -9.75 -14.56 -3.26
CA ASP A 177 -9.59 -13.29 -3.96
C ASP A 177 -9.07 -12.20 -2.99
N PRO A 178 -7.85 -11.71 -3.17
CA PRO A 178 -7.28 -10.69 -2.30
C PRO A 178 -7.97 -9.31 -2.44
N LEU A 179 -8.74 -9.09 -3.50
CA LEU A 179 -9.44 -7.83 -3.76
C LEU A 179 -10.85 -7.83 -3.16
N LYS A 180 -11.38 -9.01 -2.83
CA LYS A 180 -12.69 -9.12 -2.20
C LYS A 180 -12.61 -8.64 -0.77
N GLN A 181 -13.57 -7.80 -0.37
CA GLN A 181 -13.69 -7.35 1.02
C GLN A 181 -13.92 -8.55 1.95
N PRO A 182 -13.26 -8.55 3.13
CA PRO A 182 -13.53 -9.54 4.15
C PRO A 182 -14.94 -9.33 4.73
N GLU A 183 -15.69 -10.41 4.89
CA GLU A 183 -16.97 -10.42 5.59
C GLU A 183 -16.72 -10.66 7.09
N PRO A 184 -16.86 -9.66 7.96
CA PRO A 184 -16.51 -9.80 9.37
C PRO A 184 -17.42 -10.82 10.05
N LEU A 185 -16.83 -11.74 10.81
CA LEU A 185 -17.55 -12.69 11.62
C LEU A 185 -18.00 -12.01 12.92
N ASN A 186 -19.28 -11.63 13.01
CA ASN A 186 -19.89 -11.05 14.17
C ASN A 186 -20.55 -12.15 15.04
N GLU A 187 -19.82 -12.67 16.01
CA GLU A 187 -20.30 -13.72 16.92
C GLU A 187 -21.60 -13.37 17.67
N PHE A 188 -21.86 -12.07 17.86
CA PHE A 188 -23.06 -11.62 18.59
C PHE A 188 -24.32 -11.58 17.73
N THR A 189 -24.20 -11.41 16.43
CA THR A 189 -25.35 -11.28 15.53
C THR A 189 -25.90 -12.66 15.11
N GLU A 190 -25.06 -13.68 15.07
CA GLU A 190 -25.44 -15.00 14.57
C GLU A 190 -25.96 -15.96 15.66
N ARG A 191 -25.76 -15.67 16.95
CA ARG A 191 -26.34 -16.48 18.04
C ARG A 191 -27.82 -16.24 18.28
N HIS A 192 -28.40 -15.24 17.64
CA HIS A 192 -29.80 -14.84 17.83
C HIS A 192 -30.63 -14.91 16.54
N ALA A 193 -30.11 -15.49 15.47
CA ALA A 193 -30.80 -15.81 14.23
C ALA A 193 -31.03 -17.32 14.11
#